data_4c3b8ee480bce1cedf8604e020d3ac44
#
_entry.id   4c3b8ee480bce1cedf8604e020d3ac44
#
_cell.length_a   1.000
_cell.length_b   1.000
_cell.length_c   1.000
_cell.angle_alpha   90.00
_cell.angle_beta   90.00
_cell.angle_gamma   90.00
#
_symmetry.space_group_name_H-M   'P 1'
#
loop_
_entity.id
_entity.type
_entity.pdbx_description
1 polymer ?
#
loop_
_entity_poly.entity_id
_entity_poly.type
_entity_poly.pdbx_seq_one_letter_code
_entity_poly.pdbx_strand_id
1 'polypeptide(L)'
;RARSGQCISMTEIAQLLSKSCESSMVPVNGSRCIVNGEYHTVHFIEDVSYQVLYGAARLTREEEKISGDNYVCRQEDGGRFVMCLSDGMGSGMEACKESETVAQLLEYFMESGFSQKKNKKMVNSALVLKGQDGMFSTVDICAVDLYTGICNFLKAGAASTFIKRDHWVESITSESLAAGLVQQIELETASRKLYHGDYVIMM
;
A
#
# COMPACT_ATOMS: atom_id res chain seq x y z
N ARG A 1 16.67 -31.08 9.86
CA ARG A 1 16.29 -32.48 9.56
C ARG A 1 15.57 -33.12 10.73
N ALA A 2 14.64 -34.01 10.48
CA ALA A 2 14.07 -34.85 11.51
C ALA A 2 15.04 -36.03 11.90
N ARG A 3 14.79 -36.68 13.03
CA ARG A 3 15.53 -37.90 13.39
C ARG A 3 15.23 -39.00 12.38
N SER A 4 16.18 -39.96 12.23
CA SER A 4 16.02 -41.07 11.30
C SER A 4 14.70 -41.82 11.54
N GLY A 5 13.93 -42.01 10.48
CA GLY A 5 12.60 -42.65 10.50
C GLY A 5 11.45 -41.78 10.99
N GLN A 6 11.67 -40.49 11.28
CA GLN A 6 10.63 -39.56 11.66
C GLN A 6 10.43 -38.52 10.58
N CYS A 7 9.18 -38.07 10.44
CA CYS A 7 8.79 -36.92 9.64
C CYS A 7 8.10 -35.91 10.55
N ILE A 8 8.35 -34.63 10.30
CA ILE A 8 7.74 -33.49 11.03
C ILE A 8 7.00 -32.66 10.01
N SER A 9 5.75 -32.32 10.29
CA SER A 9 4.96 -31.45 9.42
C SER A 9 5.41 -30.00 9.54
N MET A 10 5.20 -29.22 8.49
CA MET A 10 5.45 -27.76 8.54
C MET A 10 4.60 -27.06 9.58
N THR A 11 3.38 -27.55 9.80
CA THR A 11 2.47 -27.02 10.84
C THR A 11 3.05 -27.19 12.25
N GLU A 12 3.61 -28.36 12.55
CA GLU A 12 4.27 -28.61 13.85
C GLU A 12 5.49 -27.71 14.04
N ILE A 13 6.29 -27.53 12.98
CA ILE A 13 7.46 -26.63 13.02
C ILE A 13 7.00 -25.17 13.21
N ALA A 14 5.96 -24.74 12.49
CA ALA A 14 5.39 -23.41 12.62
C ALA A 14 4.88 -23.13 14.05
N GLN A 15 4.19 -24.10 14.65
CA GLN A 15 3.72 -24.01 16.05
C GLN A 15 4.88 -23.88 17.06
N LEU A 16 5.94 -24.67 16.88
CA LEU A 16 7.12 -24.60 17.72
C LEU A 16 7.84 -23.25 17.58
N LEU A 17 8.00 -22.75 16.35
CA LEU A 17 8.59 -21.45 16.08
C LEU A 17 7.72 -20.32 16.64
N SER A 18 6.41 -20.38 16.45
CA SER A 18 5.46 -19.38 16.97
C SER A 18 5.57 -19.27 18.50
N LYS A 19 5.68 -20.41 19.18
CA LYS A 19 5.86 -20.44 20.64
C LYS A 19 7.21 -19.85 21.06
N SER A 20 8.27 -20.09 20.30
CA SER A 20 9.63 -19.64 20.63
C SER A 20 9.86 -18.17 20.29
N CYS A 21 9.20 -17.68 19.24
CA CYS A 21 9.30 -16.28 18.78
C CYS A 21 8.24 -15.37 19.41
N GLU A 22 7.31 -15.91 20.18
CA GLU A 22 6.15 -15.19 20.73
C GLU A 22 5.32 -14.45 19.68
N SER A 23 5.32 -14.99 18.44
CA SER A 23 4.61 -14.43 17.28
C SER A 23 4.10 -15.56 16.40
N SER A 24 2.98 -15.36 15.72
CA SER A 24 2.46 -16.36 14.78
C SER A 24 3.39 -16.49 13.58
N MET A 25 3.92 -17.70 13.36
CA MET A 25 4.85 -18.00 12.28
C MET A 25 4.19 -18.93 11.26
N VAL A 26 4.33 -18.62 9.98
CA VAL A 26 3.80 -19.44 8.89
C VAL A 26 4.90 -19.75 7.87
N PRO A 27 4.87 -20.92 7.22
CA PRO A 27 5.82 -21.23 6.18
C PRO A 27 5.53 -20.36 4.94
N VAL A 28 6.57 -19.92 4.26
CA VAL A 28 6.45 -19.21 2.98
C VAL A 28 5.79 -20.13 1.95
N ASN A 29 4.91 -19.55 1.11
CA ASN A 29 4.21 -20.27 0.04
C ASN A 29 5.20 -21.04 -0.86
N GLY A 30 4.83 -22.28 -1.22
CA GLY A 30 5.70 -23.16 -2.00
C GLY A 30 6.68 -23.98 -1.16
N SER A 31 6.67 -23.86 0.17
CA SER A 31 7.46 -24.71 1.06
C SER A 31 6.95 -26.15 1.03
N ARG A 32 7.88 -27.13 1.25
CA ARG A 32 7.52 -28.56 1.37
C ARG A 32 6.62 -28.77 2.59
N CYS A 33 5.68 -29.67 2.48
CA CYS A 33 4.74 -29.96 3.58
C CYS A 33 5.36 -30.74 4.76
N ILE A 34 6.50 -31.43 4.52
CA ILE A 34 7.10 -32.37 5.48
C ILE A 34 8.62 -32.27 5.45
N VAL A 35 9.25 -32.30 6.61
CA VAL A 35 10.69 -32.41 6.81
C VAL A 35 11.02 -33.87 7.25
N ASN A 36 11.93 -34.52 6.53
CA ASN A 36 12.43 -35.86 6.76
C ASN A 36 13.86 -35.86 7.34
N GLY A 37 14.55 -36.98 7.27
CA GLY A 37 15.92 -37.15 7.73
C GLY A 37 16.99 -36.42 6.91
N GLU A 38 16.63 -35.79 5.79
CA GLU A 38 17.56 -34.99 4.96
C GLU A 38 17.62 -33.55 5.45
N TYR A 39 18.70 -32.84 5.09
CA TYR A 39 18.79 -31.39 5.37
C TYR A 39 18.00 -30.62 4.32
N HIS A 40 17.09 -29.79 4.81
CA HIS A 40 16.31 -28.84 4.00
C HIS A 40 16.33 -27.47 4.64
N THR A 41 16.39 -26.46 3.81
CA THR A 41 16.14 -25.07 4.23
C THR A 41 14.65 -24.77 4.02
N VAL A 42 14.01 -24.26 5.06
CA VAL A 42 12.62 -23.81 5.04
C VAL A 42 12.57 -22.40 5.60
N HIS A 43 11.84 -21.53 4.92
CA HIS A 43 11.64 -20.16 5.33
C HIS A 43 10.28 -20.00 6.00
N PHE A 44 10.28 -19.37 7.14
CA PHE A 44 9.07 -18.98 7.87
C PHE A 44 9.04 -17.47 7.97
N ILE A 45 7.85 -16.89 7.90
CA ILE A 45 7.58 -15.48 8.09
C ILE A 45 6.57 -15.29 9.20
N GLU A 46 6.56 -14.13 9.82
CA GLU A 46 5.52 -13.77 10.75
C GLU A 46 4.19 -13.66 10.01
N ASP A 47 3.12 -14.21 10.61
CA ASP A 47 1.78 -14.14 10.07
C ASP A 47 1.18 -12.76 10.30
N VAL A 48 0.46 -12.25 9.31
CA VAL A 48 -0.19 -10.95 9.40
C VAL A 48 -1.49 -11.04 10.21
N SER A 49 -1.77 -10.01 11.03
CA SER A 49 -2.98 -9.95 11.85
C SER A 49 -4.20 -9.43 11.10
N TYR A 50 -3.97 -8.77 9.96
CA TYR A 50 -5.02 -8.14 9.15
C TYR A 50 -4.93 -8.61 7.70
N GLN A 51 -6.09 -8.70 7.07
CA GLN A 51 -6.24 -8.93 5.64
C GLN A 51 -7.03 -7.79 5.03
N VAL A 52 -6.60 -7.28 3.90
CA VAL A 52 -7.31 -6.26 3.14
C VAL A 52 -7.98 -6.88 1.93
N LEU A 53 -9.28 -6.64 1.80
CA LEU A 53 -10.02 -6.90 0.57
C LEU A 53 -10.23 -5.56 -0.12
N TYR A 54 -9.98 -5.50 -1.42
CA TYR A 54 -10.12 -4.27 -2.16
C TYR A 54 -10.95 -4.46 -3.44
N GLY A 55 -11.54 -3.38 -3.89
CA GLY A 55 -12.22 -3.28 -5.17
C GLY A 55 -12.07 -1.86 -5.70
N ALA A 56 -12.05 -1.73 -7.02
CA ALA A 56 -11.98 -0.44 -7.67
C ALA A 56 -13.06 -0.35 -8.74
N ALA A 57 -13.61 0.86 -8.90
CA ALA A 57 -14.52 1.19 -9.99
C ALA A 57 -14.05 2.48 -10.63
N ARG A 58 -14.12 2.56 -11.95
CA ARG A 58 -13.79 3.75 -12.73
C ARG A 58 -14.99 4.13 -13.56
N LEU A 59 -15.35 5.41 -13.54
CA LEU A 59 -16.36 5.99 -14.38
C LEU A 59 -15.71 7.04 -15.27
N THR A 60 -16.01 6.99 -16.57
CA THR A 60 -15.63 8.03 -17.53
C THR A 60 -16.82 8.95 -17.78
N ARG A 61 -16.59 10.22 -18.11
CA ARG A 61 -17.64 11.12 -18.58
C ARG A 61 -18.18 10.63 -19.92
N GLU A 62 -19.45 10.91 -20.19
CA GLU A 62 -20.17 10.39 -21.39
C GLU A 62 -19.46 10.69 -22.72
N GLU A 63 -18.70 11.77 -22.80
CA GLU A 63 -17.99 12.20 -24.00
C GLU A 63 -16.52 11.76 -24.05
N GLU A 64 -15.98 11.19 -22.97
CA GLU A 64 -14.57 10.83 -22.84
C GLU A 64 -14.38 9.30 -22.87
N LYS A 65 -13.44 8.83 -23.69
CA LYS A 65 -13.12 7.40 -23.78
C LYS A 65 -12.10 6.95 -22.73
N ILE A 66 -11.37 7.87 -22.13
CA ILE A 66 -10.26 7.61 -21.20
C ILE A 66 -10.40 8.52 -20.01
N SER A 67 -10.38 7.96 -18.80
CA SER A 67 -10.30 8.70 -17.54
C SER A 67 -8.87 9.15 -17.27
N GLY A 68 -8.70 10.36 -16.73
CA GLY A 68 -7.42 10.88 -16.22
C GLY A 68 -6.94 10.19 -14.96
N ASP A 69 -7.80 9.43 -14.27
CA ASP A 69 -7.47 8.79 -12.99
C ASP A 69 -6.68 7.50 -13.19
N ASN A 70 -5.72 7.28 -12.31
CA ASN A 70 -5.03 6.00 -12.20
C ASN A 70 -4.92 5.56 -10.74
N TYR A 71 -4.94 4.25 -10.52
CA TYR A 71 -4.79 3.67 -9.19
C TYR A 71 -3.87 2.46 -9.20
N VAL A 72 -3.22 2.23 -8.08
CA VAL A 72 -2.43 1.03 -7.79
C VAL A 72 -2.90 0.46 -6.46
N CYS A 73 -3.13 -0.86 -6.42
CA CYS A 73 -3.45 -1.59 -5.20
C CYS A 73 -2.59 -2.85 -5.15
N ARG A 74 -1.77 -3.00 -4.12
CA ARG A 74 -0.91 -4.17 -3.98
C ARG A 74 -0.54 -4.48 -2.54
N GLN A 75 -0.31 -5.74 -2.28
CA GLN A 75 0.33 -6.19 -1.05
C GLN A 75 1.84 -6.32 -1.31
N GLU A 76 2.63 -5.71 -0.44
CA GLU A 76 4.09 -5.76 -0.47
C GLU A 76 4.62 -6.88 0.42
N ASP A 77 5.83 -7.34 0.10
CA ASP A 77 6.59 -8.19 1.00
C ASP A 77 6.82 -7.45 2.34
N GLY A 78 6.67 -8.16 3.46
CA GLY A 78 6.79 -7.54 4.79
C GLY A 78 5.48 -7.07 5.40
N GLY A 79 4.32 -7.55 4.90
CA GLY A 79 3.02 -7.37 5.56
C GLY A 79 2.48 -5.94 5.47
N ARG A 80 2.68 -5.29 4.34
CA ARG A 80 2.10 -3.99 4.04
C ARG A 80 1.14 -4.10 2.86
N PHE A 81 0.00 -3.43 2.95
CA PHE A 81 -0.92 -3.24 1.83
C PHE A 81 -1.00 -1.77 1.46
N VAL A 82 -0.88 -1.49 0.18
CA VAL A 82 -0.83 -0.12 -0.32
C VAL A 82 -1.87 0.11 -1.39
N MET A 83 -2.57 1.24 -1.26
CA MET A 83 -3.42 1.82 -2.30
C MET A 83 -2.90 3.20 -2.63
N CYS A 84 -2.82 3.50 -3.92
CA CYS A 84 -2.50 4.82 -4.44
C CYS A 84 -3.58 5.21 -5.46
N LEU A 85 -4.05 6.44 -5.37
CA LEU A 85 -4.94 7.06 -6.35
C LEU A 85 -4.32 8.37 -6.81
N SER A 86 -4.30 8.60 -8.10
CA SER A 86 -3.79 9.82 -8.71
C SER A 86 -4.74 10.26 -9.82
N ASP A 87 -5.19 11.50 -9.75
CA ASP A 87 -6.02 12.15 -10.77
C ASP A 87 -5.15 13.17 -11.52
N GLY A 88 -4.96 12.96 -12.84
CA GLY A 88 -4.24 13.87 -13.72
C GLY A 88 -5.10 15.07 -14.08
N MET A 89 -4.55 16.26 -13.98
CA MET A 89 -5.29 17.49 -14.34
C MET A 89 -5.52 17.58 -15.84
N GLY A 90 -6.77 17.80 -16.22
CA GLY A 90 -7.20 17.82 -17.61
C GLY A 90 -8.06 16.63 -17.99
N SER A 91 -8.07 16.27 -19.25
CA SER A 91 -8.86 15.16 -19.76
C SER A 91 -8.12 14.36 -20.85
N GLY A 92 -8.53 13.12 -21.04
CA GLY A 92 -8.04 12.27 -22.11
C GLY A 92 -6.66 11.65 -21.86
N MET A 93 -5.94 11.38 -22.96
CA MET A 93 -4.72 10.59 -22.96
C MET A 93 -3.55 11.24 -22.19
N GLU A 94 -3.46 12.56 -22.18
CA GLU A 94 -2.36 13.29 -21.50
C GLU A 94 -2.52 13.20 -20.00
N ALA A 95 -3.71 13.54 -19.47
CA ALA A 95 -4.00 13.41 -18.05
C ALA A 95 -3.82 11.97 -17.54
N CYS A 96 -4.23 10.98 -18.34
CA CYS A 96 -4.02 9.56 -18.03
C CYS A 96 -2.53 9.19 -17.92
N LYS A 97 -1.68 9.66 -18.83
CA LYS A 97 -0.24 9.43 -18.78
C LYS A 97 0.43 10.12 -17.60
N GLU A 98 -0.03 11.31 -17.26
CA GLU A 98 0.48 12.06 -16.10
C GLU A 98 0.20 11.30 -14.80
N SER A 99 -1.05 10.95 -14.56
CA SER A 99 -1.45 10.21 -13.35
C SER A 99 -0.81 8.80 -13.30
N GLU A 100 -0.67 8.12 -14.43
CA GLU A 100 0.05 6.85 -14.52
C GLU A 100 1.53 7.00 -14.13
N THR A 101 2.19 8.03 -14.62
CA THR A 101 3.59 8.31 -14.29
C THR A 101 3.76 8.61 -12.80
N VAL A 102 2.84 9.39 -12.22
CA VAL A 102 2.85 9.67 -10.78
C VAL A 102 2.59 8.40 -9.97
N ALA A 103 1.61 7.59 -10.36
CA ALA A 103 1.31 6.32 -9.69
C ALA A 103 2.50 5.36 -9.72
N GLN A 104 3.17 5.20 -10.86
CA GLN A 104 4.39 4.38 -11.00
C GLN A 104 5.54 4.92 -10.15
N LEU A 105 5.75 6.23 -10.12
CA LEU A 105 6.78 6.85 -9.29
C LEU A 105 6.54 6.58 -7.80
N LEU A 106 5.29 6.71 -7.36
CA LEU A 106 4.90 6.42 -5.99
C LEU A 106 5.08 4.94 -5.65
N GLU A 107 4.80 4.05 -6.59
CA GLU A 107 5.06 2.61 -6.46
C GLU A 107 6.55 2.34 -6.21
N TYR A 108 7.46 2.88 -7.01
CA TYR A 108 8.91 2.75 -6.80
C TYR A 108 9.38 3.27 -5.44
N PHE A 109 8.83 4.41 -4.99
CA PHE A 109 9.19 4.95 -3.67
C PHE A 109 8.72 4.06 -2.54
N MET A 110 7.62 3.38 -2.72
CA MET A 110 7.06 2.50 -1.70
C MET A 110 7.82 1.19 -1.62
N GLU A 111 8.26 0.63 -2.75
CA GLU A 111 9.16 -0.54 -2.81
C GLU A 111 10.49 -0.31 -2.07
N SER A 112 11.03 0.90 -2.13
CA SER A 112 12.29 1.26 -1.47
C SER A 112 12.24 1.37 0.06
N GLY A 113 11.08 1.09 0.65
CA GLY A 113 10.85 1.09 2.11
C GLY A 113 10.41 2.46 2.64
N PHE A 114 9.16 2.54 3.06
CA PHE A 114 8.49 3.76 3.54
C PHE A 114 8.95 4.16 4.96
N SER A 115 10.07 4.88 5.07
CA SER A 115 10.43 5.59 6.29
C SER A 115 9.85 7.01 6.23
N GLN A 116 8.83 7.29 7.04
CA GLN A 116 7.96 8.48 6.97
C GLN A 116 8.69 9.84 6.83
N LYS A 117 9.89 9.99 7.37
CA LYS A 117 10.59 11.29 7.34
C LYS A 117 11.51 11.49 6.13
N LYS A 118 12.18 10.44 5.65
CA LYS A 118 13.11 10.55 4.51
C LYS A 118 12.38 10.57 3.18
N ASN A 119 11.29 9.81 3.08
CA ASN A 119 10.59 9.62 1.81
C ASN A 119 9.70 10.80 1.43
N LYS A 120 9.15 11.57 2.40
CA LYS A 120 8.44 12.83 2.09
C LYS A 120 9.27 13.76 1.21
N LYS A 121 10.55 13.95 1.55
CA LYS A 121 11.43 14.83 0.78
C LYS A 121 11.73 14.29 -0.62
N MET A 122 11.93 12.98 -0.73
CA MET A 122 12.22 12.34 -2.03
C MET A 122 10.99 12.36 -2.94
N VAL A 123 9.82 11.98 -2.42
CA VAL A 123 8.54 12.05 -3.16
C VAL A 123 8.28 13.49 -3.59
N ASN A 124 8.42 14.46 -2.67
CA ASN A 124 8.26 15.86 -2.98
C ASN A 124 9.21 16.32 -4.10
N SER A 125 10.49 15.99 -4.00
CA SER A 125 11.48 16.38 -5.02
C SER A 125 11.18 15.77 -6.38
N ALA A 126 10.75 14.51 -6.42
CA ALA A 126 10.41 13.83 -7.66
C ALA A 126 9.13 14.39 -8.30
N LEU A 127 8.12 14.71 -7.50
CA LEU A 127 6.88 15.34 -7.97
C LEU A 127 7.12 16.77 -8.46
N VAL A 128 7.99 17.54 -7.77
CA VAL A 128 8.39 18.89 -8.22
C VAL A 128 9.14 18.85 -9.55
N LEU A 129 10.05 17.90 -9.73
CA LEU A 129 10.78 17.71 -10.99
C LEU A 129 9.81 17.39 -12.14
N LYS A 130 8.81 16.57 -11.90
CA LYS A 130 7.75 16.26 -12.89
C LYS A 130 6.85 17.47 -13.18
N GLY A 131 6.51 18.25 -12.15
CA GLY A 131 5.70 19.48 -12.31
C GLY A 131 6.36 20.55 -13.17
N GLN A 132 7.71 20.54 -13.31
CA GLN A 132 8.43 21.43 -14.23
C GLN A 132 8.11 21.15 -15.70
N ASP A 133 7.67 19.94 -16.02
CA ASP A 133 7.20 19.56 -17.36
C ASP A 133 5.73 19.96 -17.60
N GLY A 134 5.12 20.75 -16.69
CA GLY A 134 3.71 21.18 -16.76
C GLY A 134 2.71 20.09 -16.39
N MET A 135 3.17 19.01 -15.79
CA MET A 135 2.32 17.90 -15.36
C MET A 135 1.83 18.10 -13.94
N PHE A 136 0.52 18.07 -13.76
CA PHE A 136 -0.14 18.28 -12.48
C PHE A 136 -1.03 17.09 -12.16
N SER A 137 -0.84 16.50 -11.02
CA SER A 137 -1.64 15.36 -10.60
C SER A 137 -1.84 15.36 -9.09
N THR A 138 -2.96 14.82 -8.66
CA THR A 138 -3.21 14.60 -7.24
C THR A 138 -2.43 13.39 -6.73
N VAL A 139 -2.15 13.36 -5.44
CA VAL A 139 -1.53 12.22 -4.77
C VAL A 139 -2.40 11.83 -3.58
N ASP A 140 -2.91 10.61 -3.59
CA ASP A 140 -3.60 10.01 -2.46
C ASP A 140 -3.05 8.61 -2.22
N ILE A 141 -2.38 8.42 -1.09
CA ILE A 141 -1.78 7.14 -0.71
C ILE A 141 -2.36 6.70 0.63
N CYS A 142 -2.71 5.44 0.68
CA CYS A 142 -3.11 4.73 1.88
C CYS A 142 -2.23 3.49 2.04
N ALA A 143 -1.41 3.44 3.08
CA ALA A 143 -0.52 2.32 3.38
C ALA A 143 -0.89 1.69 4.73
N VAL A 144 -1.34 0.44 4.69
CA VAL A 144 -1.77 -0.33 5.86
C VAL A 144 -0.68 -1.31 6.27
N ASP A 145 -0.24 -1.23 7.51
CA ASP A 145 0.59 -2.24 8.15
C ASP A 145 -0.32 -3.39 8.60
N LEU A 146 -0.15 -4.55 7.99
CA LEU A 146 -1.01 -5.72 8.21
C LEU A 146 -0.72 -6.45 9.54
N TYR A 147 0.39 -6.16 10.20
CA TYR A 147 0.66 -6.68 11.56
C TYR A 147 -0.09 -5.86 12.61
N THR A 148 -0.07 -4.54 12.46
CA THR A 148 -0.60 -3.62 13.46
C THR A 148 -1.95 -3.03 13.11
N GLY A 149 -2.37 -3.05 11.83
CA GLY A 149 -3.56 -2.35 11.35
C GLY A 149 -3.41 -0.82 11.36
N ILE A 150 -2.20 -0.29 11.52
CA ILE A 150 -1.96 1.15 11.41
C ILE A 150 -1.98 1.51 9.92
N CYS A 151 -2.84 2.45 9.58
CA CYS A 151 -2.97 3.00 8.24
C CYS A 151 -2.35 4.40 8.21
N ASN A 152 -1.42 4.61 7.30
CA ASN A 152 -0.78 5.89 7.04
C ASN A 152 -1.30 6.46 5.73
N PHE A 153 -1.78 7.71 5.78
CA PHE A 153 -2.25 8.46 4.63
C PHE A 153 -1.22 9.50 4.24
N LEU A 154 -1.03 9.70 2.94
CA LEU A 154 -0.20 10.75 2.36
C LEU A 154 -1.00 11.38 1.23
N LYS A 155 -1.24 12.68 1.31
CA LYS A 155 -2.11 13.41 0.37
C LYS A 155 -1.44 14.68 -0.14
N ALA A 156 -1.71 15.01 -1.42
CA ALA A 156 -1.43 16.30 -2.01
C ALA A 156 -2.50 16.61 -3.06
N GLY A 157 -3.31 17.63 -2.82
CA GLY A 157 -4.38 18.09 -3.70
C GLY A 157 -5.50 17.07 -3.96
N ALA A 158 -5.50 15.97 -3.23
CA ALA A 158 -6.42 14.86 -3.44
C ALA A 158 -7.76 15.09 -2.71
N ALA A 159 -8.82 14.52 -3.26
CA ALA A 159 -10.13 14.49 -2.63
C ALA A 159 -10.08 13.79 -1.27
N SER A 160 -11.12 13.96 -0.46
CA SER A 160 -11.19 13.36 0.87
C SER A 160 -11.19 11.84 0.79
N THR A 161 -10.41 11.20 1.65
CA THR A 161 -10.49 9.76 1.93
C THR A 161 -11.36 9.54 3.15
N PHE A 162 -12.25 8.56 3.10
CA PHE A 162 -13.18 8.27 4.19
C PHE A 162 -12.85 6.95 4.86
N ILE A 163 -12.89 6.92 6.19
CA ILE A 163 -12.87 5.70 6.99
C ILE A 163 -14.27 5.51 7.54
N LYS A 164 -14.99 4.49 7.05
CA LYS A 164 -16.32 4.12 7.54
C LYS A 164 -16.17 3.01 8.57
N ARG A 165 -16.76 3.24 9.73
CA ARG A 165 -16.82 2.32 10.88
C ARG A 165 -18.26 2.22 11.37
N ASP A 166 -18.86 1.05 11.34
CA ASP A 166 -20.24 0.85 11.78
C ASP A 166 -21.19 2.00 11.40
N HIS A 167 -21.43 2.94 12.31
CA HIS A 167 -22.38 4.03 12.16
C HIS A 167 -21.76 5.41 12.00
N TRP A 168 -20.43 5.52 11.94
CA TRP A 168 -19.77 6.80 11.75
C TRP A 168 -18.73 6.78 10.62
N VAL A 169 -18.44 7.94 10.10
CA VAL A 169 -17.48 8.14 9.03
C VAL A 169 -16.50 9.24 9.45
N GLU A 170 -15.21 8.93 9.37
CA GLU A 170 -14.13 9.91 9.52
C GLU A 170 -13.63 10.31 8.13
N SER A 171 -13.38 11.61 7.93
CA SER A 171 -12.79 12.16 6.71
C SER A 171 -11.33 12.51 6.93
N ILE A 172 -10.47 12.08 6.03
CA ILE A 172 -9.07 12.49 5.92
C ILE A 172 -8.98 13.44 4.73
N THR A 173 -8.84 14.72 5.01
CA THR A 173 -8.80 15.80 3.99
C THR A 173 -7.38 16.24 3.70
N SER A 174 -7.16 16.88 2.56
CA SER A 174 -5.96 17.60 2.19
C SER A 174 -6.33 19.03 1.85
N GLU A 175 -5.60 19.99 2.40
CA GLU A 175 -5.71 21.42 2.08
C GLU A 175 -4.62 21.86 1.09
N SER A 176 -3.65 20.97 0.81
CA SER A 176 -2.56 21.24 -0.12
C SER A 176 -3.00 21.22 -1.57
N LEU A 177 -2.26 21.93 -2.41
CA LEU A 177 -2.45 21.93 -3.87
C LEU A 177 -1.95 20.64 -4.51
N ALA A 178 -2.46 20.34 -5.71
CA ALA A 178 -1.99 19.20 -6.50
C ALA A 178 -0.47 19.28 -6.78
N ALA A 179 0.14 18.13 -6.93
CA ALA A 179 1.56 18.01 -7.21
C ALA A 179 1.89 18.68 -8.56
N GLY A 180 2.93 19.49 -8.58
CA GLY A 180 3.40 20.21 -9.76
C GLY A 180 2.92 21.67 -9.86
N LEU A 181 1.85 22.06 -9.16
CA LEU A 181 1.34 23.44 -9.19
C LEU A 181 2.24 24.44 -8.45
N VAL A 182 3.02 23.98 -7.48
CA VAL A 182 3.92 24.81 -6.67
C VAL A 182 5.31 24.20 -6.58
N GLN A 183 6.33 25.05 -6.44
CA GLN A 183 7.73 24.58 -6.31
C GLN A 183 8.00 23.78 -5.03
N GLN A 184 7.19 23.93 -4.02
CA GLN A 184 7.23 23.12 -2.80
C GLN A 184 5.85 22.50 -2.57
N ILE A 185 5.77 21.20 -2.67
CA ILE A 185 4.55 20.43 -2.37
C ILE A 185 4.54 20.14 -0.88
N GLU A 186 3.52 20.59 -0.18
CA GLU A 186 3.27 20.18 1.19
C GLU A 186 2.49 18.86 1.20
N LEU A 187 3.20 17.76 1.37
CA LEU A 187 2.58 16.46 1.56
C LEU A 187 2.00 16.36 2.97
N GLU A 188 0.69 16.27 3.04
CA GLU A 188 -0.03 16.07 4.28
C GLU A 188 -0.04 14.60 4.67
N THR A 189 0.13 14.34 5.96
CA THR A 189 0.12 12.98 6.48
C THR A 189 -0.81 12.83 7.65
N ALA A 190 -1.57 11.76 7.65
CA ALA A 190 -2.35 11.32 8.79
C ALA A 190 -2.07 9.85 9.08
N SER A 191 -2.26 9.44 10.33
CA SER A 191 -2.15 8.04 10.73
C SER A 191 -3.37 7.65 11.54
N ARG A 192 -3.94 6.47 11.24
CA ARG A 192 -5.13 5.95 11.93
C ARG A 192 -4.99 4.46 12.17
N LYS A 193 -5.49 4.00 13.30
CA LYS A 193 -5.65 2.59 13.59
C LYS A 193 -6.93 2.10 12.93
N LEU A 194 -6.80 1.10 12.06
CA LEU A 194 -7.93 0.38 11.49
C LEU A 194 -8.26 -0.85 12.33
N TYR A 195 -9.52 -1.23 12.31
CA TYR A 195 -10.06 -2.39 13.02
C TYR A 195 -10.80 -3.31 12.04
N HIS A 196 -11.14 -4.50 12.51
CA HIS A 196 -11.94 -5.43 11.74
C HIS A 196 -13.28 -4.81 11.34
N GLY A 197 -13.64 -4.90 10.06
CA GLY A 197 -14.87 -4.34 9.51
C GLY A 197 -14.81 -2.85 9.11
N ASP A 198 -13.67 -2.18 9.29
CA ASP A 198 -13.48 -0.83 8.77
C ASP A 198 -13.39 -0.83 7.23
N TYR A 199 -13.92 0.21 6.61
CA TYR A 199 -13.78 0.47 5.18
C TYR A 199 -12.99 1.76 4.97
N VAL A 200 -12.00 1.72 4.09
CA VAL A 200 -11.29 2.91 3.58
C VAL A 200 -11.76 3.16 2.16
N ILE A 201 -12.28 4.35 1.89
CA ILE A 201 -12.83 4.77 0.60
C ILE A 201 -12.01 5.96 0.12
N MET A 202 -11.31 5.78 -0.98
CA MET A 202 -10.54 6.81 -1.70
C MET A 202 -11.29 7.20 -2.97
N MET A 203 -11.32 8.49 -3.30
CA MET A 203 -12.02 9.04 -4.47
C MET A 203 -11.16 10.05 -5.20
#